data_71f8ce8079444a9240f1da5dc5c8521d
#
_entry.id   71f8ce8079444a9240f1da5dc5c8521d
#
_cell.length_a   1.000
_cell.length_b   1.000
_cell.length_c   1.000
_cell.angle_alpha   90.00
_cell.angle_beta   90.00
_cell.angle_gamma   90.00
#
_symmetry.space_group_name_H-M   'P 1'
#
loop_
_entity.id
_entity.type
_entity.pdbx_description
1 polymer ?
#
loop_
_entity_poly.entity_id
_entity_poly.type
_entity_poly.pdbx_seq_one_letter_code
_entity_poly.pdbx_strand_id
1 'polypeptide(L)'
;MQKMGLRMLKARSFESIFSIPMSEIIFKKRQSLWIEASLKAVEEWADHLLQALGEVKVLVQPRPVLVMMHARDSVEQEVFCVGEILVTECQIACRGQRFWGRVVGDQPLRALCLAIFAAAKSLKPEAIRSLEHSFSQESHRIEEYKDREKRALGTTRVQFETMTPT
;
A
#
# COMPACT_ATOMS: atom_id res chain seq x y z
N MET A 1 -37.19 -18.35 30.49
CA MET A 1 -36.26 -19.17 29.64
C MET A 1 -36.14 -18.47 28.29
N GLN A 2 -35.13 -17.62 28.11
CA GLN A 2 -34.83 -16.87 26.86
C GLN A 2 -33.71 -17.60 26.13
N LYS A 3 -34.01 -18.09 24.93
CA LYS A 3 -32.99 -18.69 24.03
C LYS A 3 -32.19 -17.58 23.36
N MET A 4 -30.94 -17.41 23.78
CA MET A 4 -29.96 -16.63 23.06
C MET A 4 -29.57 -17.36 21.78
N GLY A 5 -29.97 -16.78 20.64
CA GLY A 5 -29.60 -17.28 19.32
C GLY A 5 -28.16 -16.87 18.98
N LEU A 6 -27.29 -17.85 18.90
CA LEU A 6 -25.91 -17.73 18.43
C LEU A 6 -25.94 -17.43 16.93
N ARG A 7 -25.69 -16.16 16.54
CA ARG A 7 -25.50 -15.80 15.13
C ARG A 7 -24.14 -16.32 14.68
N MET A 8 -24.14 -17.44 13.98
CA MET A 8 -23.00 -17.95 13.23
C MET A 8 -22.54 -16.88 12.23
N LEU A 9 -21.34 -16.33 12.45
CA LEU A 9 -20.61 -15.57 11.43
C LEU A 9 -20.26 -16.54 10.28
N LYS A 10 -21.03 -16.45 9.20
CA LYS A 10 -20.74 -17.16 7.95
C LYS A 10 -19.33 -16.82 7.48
N ALA A 11 -18.44 -17.80 7.45
CA ALA A 11 -17.16 -17.71 6.77
C ALA A 11 -17.42 -17.29 5.30
N ARG A 12 -16.82 -16.19 4.86
CA ARG A 12 -16.88 -15.77 3.47
C ARG A 12 -16.16 -16.81 2.62
N SER A 13 -16.91 -17.47 1.77
CA SER A 13 -16.44 -18.49 0.84
C SER A 13 -15.32 -17.96 -0.05
N PHE A 14 -14.36 -18.82 -0.35
CA PHE A 14 -13.16 -18.62 -1.17
C PHE A 14 -13.46 -18.18 -2.63
N GLU A 15 -14.71 -18.20 -3.07
CA GLU A 15 -15.15 -17.83 -4.42
C GLU A 15 -15.17 -16.32 -4.73
N SER A 16 -14.97 -15.44 -3.73
CA SER A 16 -15.03 -13.99 -3.94
C SER A 16 -13.70 -13.37 -4.41
N ILE A 17 -12.65 -14.15 -4.66
CA ILE A 17 -11.32 -13.64 -5.05
C ILE A 17 -11.28 -13.26 -6.55
N PHE A 18 -12.19 -13.74 -7.36
CA PHE A 18 -12.17 -13.54 -8.83
C PHE A 18 -12.99 -12.34 -9.34
N SER A 19 -13.61 -11.55 -8.47
CA SER A 19 -14.36 -10.36 -8.89
C SER A 19 -13.95 -9.14 -8.09
N ILE A 20 -12.68 -8.75 -8.23
CA ILE A 20 -12.24 -7.43 -7.73
C ILE A 20 -12.79 -6.39 -8.71
N PRO A 21 -13.66 -5.45 -8.30
CA PRO A 21 -14.18 -4.43 -9.19
C PRO A 21 -13.03 -3.60 -9.77
N MET A 22 -13.16 -3.19 -11.04
CA MET A 22 -12.14 -2.41 -11.75
C MET A 22 -11.68 -1.18 -10.95
N SER A 23 -12.58 -0.55 -10.21
CA SER A 23 -12.28 0.56 -9.31
C SER A 23 -11.30 0.20 -8.19
N GLU A 24 -11.35 -1.03 -7.68
CA GLU A 24 -10.45 -1.50 -6.63
C GLU A 24 -9.08 -1.90 -7.17
N ILE A 25 -9.01 -2.43 -8.40
CA ILE A 25 -7.76 -2.70 -9.12
C ILE A 25 -7.02 -1.40 -9.42
N ILE A 26 -7.71 -0.42 -9.97
CA ILE A 26 -7.17 0.93 -10.23
C ILE A 26 -6.68 1.55 -8.92
N PHE A 27 -7.42 1.34 -7.85
CA PHE A 27 -7.08 1.86 -6.54
C PHE A 27 -5.80 1.21 -5.96
N LYS A 28 -5.66 -0.11 -6.00
CA LYS A 28 -4.43 -0.82 -5.57
C LYS A 28 -3.22 -0.36 -6.37
N LYS A 29 -3.36 -0.17 -7.69
CA LYS A 29 -2.30 0.38 -8.56
C LYS A 29 -1.91 1.81 -8.14
N ARG A 30 -2.86 2.64 -7.70
CA ARG A 30 -2.56 3.99 -7.20
C ARG A 30 -1.87 3.98 -5.84
N GLN A 31 -2.23 3.08 -4.93
CA GLN A 31 -1.51 2.95 -3.65
C GLN A 31 -0.05 2.53 -3.84
N SER A 32 0.24 1.57 -4.73
CA SER A 32 1.62 1.18 -5.04
C SER A 32 2.42 2.35 -5.62
N LEU A 33 1.78 3.20 -6.43
CA LEU A 33 2.42 4.39 -6.97
C LEU A 33 2.93 5.34 -5.87
N TRP A 34 2.14 5.57 -4.81
CA TRP A 34 2.56 6.41 -3.67
C TRP A 34 3.73 5.82 -2.88
N ILE A 35 3.94 4.52 -2.97
CA ILE A 35 5.07 3.83 -2.33
C ILE A 35 6.31 3.87 -3.21
N GLU A 36 6.15 3.70 -4.52
CA GLU A 36 7.26 3.58 -5.49
C GLU A 36 7.73 4.92 -6.07
N ALA A 37 6.85 5.92 -6.12
CA ALA A 37 7.17 7.24 -6.67
C ALA A 37 8.32 7.93 -5.91
N SER A 38 8.96 8.88 -6.57
CA SER A 38 9.96 9.73 -5.91
C SER A 38 9.33 10.47 -4.73
N LEU A 39 10.13 10.69 -3.67
CA LEU A 39 9.64 11.39 -2.49
C LEU A 39 9.13 12.79 -2.86
N LYS A 40 9.84 13.49 -3.76
CA LYS A 40 9.46 14.80 -4.25
C LYS A 40 8.07 14.82 -4.91
N ALA A 41 7.77 13.84 -5.78
CA ALA A 41 6.45 13.73 -6.39
C ALA A 41 5.35 13.47 -5.37
N VAL A 42 5.63 12.62 -4.38
CA VAL A 42 4.68 12.30 -3.30
C VAL A 42 4.40 13.52 -2.42
N GLU A 43 5.41 14.36 -2.15
CA GLU A 43 5.25 15.62 -1.42
C GLU A 43 4.39 16.62 -2.20
N GLU A 44 4.69 16.82 -3.48
CA GLU A 44 3.91 17.71 -4.35
C GLU A 44 2.42 17.29 -4.43
N TRP A 45 2.15 16.00 -4.52
CA TRP A 45 0.79 15.48 -4.49
C TRP A 45 0.12 15.68 -3.13
N ALA A 46 0.85 15.47 -2.03
CA ALA A 46 0.32 15.66 -0.69
C ALA A 46 -0.02 17.12 -0.43
N ASP A 47 0.82 18.06 -0.87
CA ASP A 47 0.57 19.49 -0.75
C ASP A 47 -0.68 19.93 -1.52
N HIS A 48 -0.87 19.42 -2.75
CA HIS A 48 -2.09 19.66 -3.51
C HIS A 48 -3.34 19.13 -2.79
N LEU A 49 -3.26 17.92 -2.21
CA LEU A 49 -4.36 17.33 -1.47
C LEU A 49 -4.65 18.06 -0.16
N LEU A 50 -3.62 18.58 0.53
CA LEU A 50 -3.79 19.38 1.74
C LEU A 50 -4.57 20.67 1.47
N GLN A 51 -4.30 21.35 0.35
CA GLN A 51 -5.06 22.54 -0.04
C GLN A 51 -6.55 22.22 -0.23
N ALA A 52 -6.89 21.06 -0.80
CA ALA A 52 -8.27 20.63 -0.99
C ALA A 52 -8.96 20.15 0.31
N LEU A 53 -8.19 19.53 1.21
CA LEU A 53 -8.71 19.02 2.49
C LEU A 53 -9.00 20.14 3.49
N GLY A 54 -8.18 21.19 3.52
CA GLY A 54 -8.19 22.26 4.50
C GLY A 54 -7.46 21.87 5.78
N GLU A 55 -8.08 22.09 6.93
CA GLU A 55 -7.45 21.84 8.23
C GLU A 55 -7.24 20.34 8.47
N VAL A 56 -5.98 19.97 8.71
CA VAL A 56 -5.53 18.63 9.06
C VAL A 56 -4.72 18.70 10.34
N LYS A 57 -5.07 17.86 11.32
CA LYS A 57 -4.37 17.77 12.60
C LYS A 57 -3.59 16.46 12.69
N VAL A 58 -2.30 16.51 12.98
CA VAL A 58 -1.51 15.32 13.27
C VAL A 58 -1.82 14.84 14.68
N LEU A 59 -2.32 13.61 14.80
CA LEU A 59 -2.64 12.97 16.08
C LEU A 59 -1.48 12.13 16.59
N VAL A 60 -0.84 11.38 15.69
CA VAL A 60 0.38 10.60 15.96
C VAL A 60 1.41 11.04 14.95
N GLN A 61 2.52 11.60 15.44
CA GLN A 61 3.65 11.96 14.58
C GLN A 61 4.22 10.70 13.92
N PRO A 62 4.79 10.83 12.71
CA PRO A 62 5.47 9.71 12.08
C PRO A 62 6.50 9.09 13.01
N ARG A 63 6.38 7.79 13.26
CA ARG A 63 7.28 7.05 14.14
C ARG A 63 7.51 5.63 13.64
N PRO A 64 8.73 5.09 13.82
CA PRO A 64 9.00 3.70 13.52
C PRO A 64 8.33 2.78 14.56
N VAL A 65 7.76 1.68 14.09
CA VAL A 65 7.17 0.61 14.90
C VAL A 65 7.54 -0.74 14.31
N LEU A 66 7.62 -1.78 15.13
CA LEU A 66 7.79 -3.16 14.68
C LEU A 66 6.43 -3.82 14.53
N VAL A 67 6.19 -4.46 13.41
CA VAL A 67 4.97 -5.19 13.09
C VAL A 67 5.30 -6.65 12.88
N MET A 68 4.65 -7.53 13.65
CA MET A 68 4.83 -8.96 13.55
C MET A 68 4.25 -9.49 12.24
N MET A 69 5.06 -10.19 11.47
CA MET A 69 4.68 -10.79 10.20
C MET A 69 4.33 -12.26 10.40
N HIS A 70 3.14 -12.63 9.98
CA HIS A 70 2.67 -14.00 9.99
C HIS A 70 2.61 -14.56 8.57
N ALA A 71 3.02 -15.81 8.41
CA ALA A 71 2.80 -16.58 7.19
C ALA A 71 1.91 -17.79 7.51
N ARG A 72 1.28 -18.31 6.48
CA ARG A 72 0.50 -19.55 6.58
C ARG A 72 1.22 -20.63 5.79
N ASP A 73 1.46 -21.77 6.42
CA ASP A 73 2.00 -22.93 5.72
C ASP A 73 1.04 -23.42 4.62
N SER A 74 1.60 -23.81 3.49
CA SER A 74 0.83 -24.26 2.32
C SER A 74 0.27 -25.67 2.47
N VAL A 75 0.88 -26.49 3.33
CA VAL A 75 0.53 -27.91 3.53
C VAL A 75 -0.49 -28.08 4.65
N GLU A 76 -0.14 -27.66 5.86
CA GLU A 76 -0.96 -27.85 7.07
C GLU A 76 -1.87 -26.65 7.36
N GLN A 77 -1.71 -25.53 6.60
CA GLN A 77 -2.49 -24.31 6.77
C GLN A 77 -2.33 -23.65 8.15
N GLU A 78 -1.29 -24.01 8.88
CA GLU A 78 -0.98 -23.40 10.17
C GLU A 78 -0.37 -22.01 10.00
N VAL A 79 -0.70 -21.12 10.95
CA VAL A 79 -0.18 -19.75 10.97
C VAL A 79 1.02 -19.70 11.91
N PHE A 80 2.16 -19.27 11.40
CA PHE A 80 3.38 -19.10 12.17
C PHE A 80 3.96 -17.69 12.02
N CYS A 81 4.71 -17.24 13.03
CA CYS A 81 5.40 -15.97 13.01
C CYS A 81 6.72 -16.11 12.21
N VAL A 82 6.87 -15.29 11.17
CA VAL A 82 8.07 -15.26 10.33
C VAL A 82 9.13 -14.33 10.92
N GLY A 83 8.70 -13.29 11.66
CA GLY A 83 9.58 -12.28 12.23
C GLY A 83 8.87 -10.92 12.33
N GLU A 84 9.65 -9.87 12.53
CA GLU A 84 9.16 -8.51 12.64
C GLU A 84 9.69 -7.66 11.49
N ILE A 85 8.85 -6.77 10.98
CA ILE A 85 9.23 -5.77 9.97
C ILE A 85 9.13 -4.38 10.55
N LEU A 86 10.10 -3.54 10.20
CA LEU A 86 10.05 -2.11 10.54
C LEU A 86 9.03 -1.42 9.65
N VAL A 87 8.12 -0.68 10.27
CA VAL A 87 7.08 0.12 9.59
C VAL A 87 7.08 1.51 10.20
N THR A 88 7.00 2.53 9.39
CA THR A 88 6.69 3.89 9.87
C THR A 88 5.20 4.10 9.82
N GLU A 89 4.61 4.50 10.95
CA GLU A 89 3.19 4.84 11.04
C GLU A 89 2.98 6.31 11.40
N CYS A 90 1.89 6.89 10.88
CA CYS A 90 1.42 8.24 11.18
C CYS A 90 -0.10 8.23 11.26
N GLN A 91 -0.69 9.07 12.13
CA GLN A 91 -2.14 9.26 12.18
C GLN A 91 -2.48 10.74 12.11
N ILE A 92 -3.44 11.07 11.27
CA ILE A 92 -4.01 12.41 11.15
C ILE A 92 -5.51 12.40 11.41
N ALA A 93 -6.04 13.54 11.77
CA ALA A 93 -7.48 13.82 11.82
C ALA A 93 -7.83 14.89 10.81
N CYS A 94 -8.91 14.70 10.07
CA CYS A 94 -9.48 15.65 9.14
C CYS A 94 -11.00 15.54 9.21
N ARG A 95 -11.70 16.67 9.40
CA ARG A 95 -13.17 16.73 9.49
C ARG A 95 -13.76 15.70 10.48
N GLY A 96 -13.13 15.51 11.64
CA GLY A 96 -13.59 14.59 12.68
C GLY A 96 -13.31 13.11 12.43
N GLN A 97 -12.72 12.76 11.31
CA GLN A 97 -12.32 11.39 10.97
C GLN A 97 -10.82 11.19 11.14
N ARG A 98 -10.40 9.96 11.43
CA ARG A 98 -8.99 9.59 11.62
C ARG A 98 -8.50 8.75 10.44
N PHE A 99 -7.30 9.05 9.97
CA PHE A 99 -6.68 8.37 8.84
C PHE A 99 -5.26 7.96 9.19
N TRP A 100 -4.88 6.77 8.74
CA TRP A 100 -3.55 6.20 8.95
C TRP A 100 -2.75 6.21 7.65
N GLY A 101 -1.47 6.57 7.78
CA GLY A 101 -0.44 6.29 6.79
C GLY A 101 0.56 5.30 7.36
N ARG A 102 0.88 4.26 6.61
CA ARG A 102 1.85 3.24 6.98
C ARG A 102 2.70 2.87 5.79
N VAL A 103 3.99 2.74 6.01
CA VAL A 103 4.97 2.36 4.99
C VAL A 103 6.07 1.51 5.60
N VAL A 104 6.55 0.51 4.87
CA VAL A 104 7.66 -0.34 5.31
C VAL A 104 8.96 0.47 5.33
N GLY A 105 9.76 0.26 6.36
CA GLY A 105 11.02 0.97 6.59
C GLY A 105 10.85 2.27 7.38
N ASP A 106 11.96 2.99 7.55
CA ASP A 106 11.98 4.31 8.21
C ASP A 106 11.77 5.43 7.17
N GLN A 107 10.52 5.82 6.96
CA GLN A 107 10.10 6.80 5.96
C GLN A 107 9.04 7.76 6.52
N PRO A 108 9.41 8.66 7.46
CA PRO A 108 8.44 9.48 8.18
C PRO A 108 7.59 10.38 7.27
N LEU A 109 8.23 11.01 6.29
CA LEU A 109 7.56 11.92 5.38
C LEU A 109 6.57 11.18 4.48
N ARG A 110 6.96 10.01 3.96
CA ARG A 110 6.07 9.18 3.14
C ARG A 110 4.88 8.65 3.93
N ALA A 111 5.06 8.28 5.19
CA ALA A 111 3.97 7.85 6.07
C ALA A 111 2.94 8.98 6.27
N LEU A 112 3.40 10.22 6.47
CA LEU A 112 2.52 11.39 6.56
C LEU A 112 1.75 11.62 5.25
N CYS A 113 2.43 11.61 4.11
CA CYS A 113 1.81 11.78 2.79
C CYS A 113 0.75 10.69 2.51
N LEU A 114 1.01 9.45 2.90
CA LEU A 114 0.04 8.35 2.78
C LEU A 114 -1.21 8.56 3.67
N ALA A 115 -1.05 9.14 4.86
CA ALA A 115 -2.19 9.49 5.71
C ALA A 115 -3.06 10.59 5.06
N ILE A 116 -2.42 11.61 4.47
CA ILE A 116 -3.10 12.67 3.70
C ILE A 116 -3.85 12.09 2.50
N PHE A 117 -3.20 11.20 1.75
CA PHE A 117 -3.84 10.50 0.63
C PHE A 117 -5.07 9.69 1.08
N ALA A 118 -4.97 8.98 2.22
CA ALA A 118 -6.10 8.23 2.77
C ALA A 118 -7.28 9.14 3.14
N ALA A 119 -6.99 10.32 3.71
CA ALA A 119 -8.00 11.34 4.02
C ALA A 119 -8.65 11.90 2.74
N ALA A 120 -7.84 12.28 1.75
CA ALA A 120 -8.34 12.79 0.47
C ALA A 120 -9.20 11.77 -0.27
N LYS A 121 -8.81 10.50 -0.24
CA LYS A 121 -9.60 9.41 -0.83
C LYS A 121 -11.02 9.35 -0.26
N SER A 122 -11.15 9.50 1.05
CA SER A 122 -12.44 9.40 1.75
C SER A 122 -13.27 10.67 1.63
N LEU A 123 -12.63 11.84 1.74
CA LEU A 123 -13.31 13.12 1.92
C LEU A 123 -13.37 13.97 0.65
N LYS A 124 -12.42 13.81 -0.27
CA LYS A 124 -12.21 14.65 -1.45
C LYS A 124 -11.68 13.84 -2.65
N PRO A 125 -12.42 12.83 -3.13
CA PRO A 125 -11.96 11.98 -4.23
C PRO A 125 -11.73 12.75 -5.54
N GLU A 126 -12.42 13.88 -5.73
CA GLU A 126 -12.22 14.78 -6.88
C GLU A 126 -10.81 15.40 -6.89
N ALA A 127 -10.23 15.71 -5.73
CA ALA A 127 -8.86 16.23 -5.64
C ALA A 127 -7.82 15.19 -6.06
N ILE A 128 -8.09 13.90 -5.87
CA ILE A 128 -7.22 12.83 -6.38
C ILE A 128 -7.32 12.72 -7.89
N ARG A 129 -8.53 12.93 -8.46
CA ARG A 129 -8.71 12.90 -9.93
C ARG A 129 -7.95 14.01 -10.62
N SER A 130 -7.80 15.19 -10.01
CA SER A 130 -7.00 16.28 -10.59
C SER A 130 -5.52 15.95 -10.72
N LEU A 131 -5.01 14.98 -9.97
CA LEU A 131 -3.62 14.50 -10.03
C LEU A 131 -3.38 13.38 -11.07
N GLU A 132 -4.40 12.97 -11.84
CA GLU A 132 -4.33 11.82 -12.76
C GLU A 132 -3.20 11.96 -13.79
N HIS A 133 -3.01 13.17 -14.32
CA HIS A 133 -1.91 13.43 -15.26
C HIS A 133 -0.53 13.22 -14.61
N SER A 134 -0.32 13.77 -13.42
CA SER A 134 0.92 13.62 -12.67
C SER A 134 1.17 12.15 -12.27
N PHE A 135 0.13 11.42 -11.93
CA PHE A 135 0.22 9.98 -11.65
C PHE A 135 0.66 9.19 -12.88
N SER A 136 0.11 9.53 -14.06
CA SER A 136 0.47 8.86 -15.32
C SER A 136 1.93 9.12 -15.69
N GLN A 137 2.40 10.35 -15.54
CA GLN A 137 3.81 10.72 -15.79
C GLN A 137 4.77 9.96 -14.89
N GLU A 138 4.50 9.92 -13.59
CA GLU A 138 5.38 9.24 -12.63
C GLU A 138 5.31 7.71 -12.80
N SER A 139 4.14 7.15 -13.14
CA SER A 139 3.98 5.73 -13.46
C SER A 139 4.86 5.33 -14.66
N HIS A 140 4.86 6.14 -15.72
CA HIS A 140 5.70 5.91 -16.90
C HIS A 140 7.18 5.96 -16.55
N ARG A 141 7.60 6.93 -15.72
CA ARG A 141 8.99 7.05 -15.26
C ARG A 141 9.45 5.83 -14.45
N ILE A 142 8.57 5.31 -13.60
CA ILE A 142 8.84 4.09 -12.81
C ILE A 142 8.94 2.87 -13.73
N GLU A 143 8.04 2.73 -14.71
CA GLU A 143 8.08 1.64 -15.68
C GLU A 143 9.37 1.66 -16.51
N GLU A 144 9.80 2.83 -17.01
CA GLU A 144 11.08 2.98 -17.73
C GLU A 144 12.30 2.63 -16.86
N TYR A 145 12.26 2.99 -15.57
CA TYR A 145 13.33 2.63 -14.63
C TYR A 145 13.39 1.10 -14.45
N LYS A 146 12.24 0.46 -14.18
CA LYS A 146 12.14 -0.99 -14.03
C LYS A 146 12.59 -1.75 -15.28
N ASP A 147 12.26 -1.25 -16.46
CA ASP A 147 12.69 -1.86 -17.73
C ASP A 147 14.18 -1.73 -17.97
N ARG A 148 14.79 -0.61 -17.54
CA ARG A 148 16.25 -0.45 -17.57
C ARG A 148 16.94 -1.42 -16.62
N GLU A 149 16.45 -1.52 -15.40
CA GLU A 149 16.96 -2.44 -14.39
C GLU A 149 16.84 -3.89 -14.85
N LYS A 150 15.68 -4.29 -15.36
CA LYS A 150 15.43 -5.63 -15.91
C LYS A 150 16.38 -5.98 -17.06
N ARG A 151 16.66 -5.02 -17.95
CA ARG A 151 17.64 -5.21 -19.04
C ARG A 151 19.05 -5.38 -18.50
N ALA A 152 19.47 -4.58 -17.53
CA ALA A 152 20.77 -4.71 -16.87
C ALA A 152 20.93 -6.06 -16.16
N LEU A 153 19.90 -6.50 -15.42
CA LEU A 153 19.90 -7.80 -14.76
C LEU A 153 19.89 -8.97 -15.77
N GLY A 154 19.26 -8.78 -16.92
CA GLY A 154 19.24 -9.79 -17.99
C GLY A 154 20.63 -10.18 -18.50
N THR A 155 21.61 -9.26 -18.45
CA THR A 155 23.00 -9.52 -18.87
C THR A 155 23.78 -10.38 -17.88
N THR A 156 23.29 -10.50 -16.63
CA THR A 156 23.93 -11.30 -15.57
C THR A 156 23.28 -12.69 -15.39
N ARG A 157 22.36 -13.06 -16.28
CA ARG A 157 21.65 -14.34 -16.18
C ARG A 157 22.59 -15.51 -16.48
N VAL A 158 22.80 -16.35 -15.47
CA VAL A 158 23.56 -17.60 -15.59
C VAL A 158 22.62 -18.73 -16.02
N GLN A 159 23.03 -19.48 -17.06
CA GLN A 159 22.36 -20.72 -17.43
C GLN A 159 23.12 -21.88 -16.79
N PHE A 160 22.45 -22.66 -15.96
CA PHE A 160 23.00 -23.87 -15.39
C PHE A 160 22.64 -25.05 -16.31
N GLU A 161 23.63 -25.69 -16.87
CA GLU A 161 23.45 -26.96 -17.58
C GLU A 161 23.52 -28.11 -16.57
N THR A 162 22.47 -28.93 -16.52
CA THR A 162 22.50 -30.17 -15.73
C THR A 162 23.36 -31.18 -16.47
N MET A 163 24.47 -31.61 -15.83
CA MET A 163 25.23 -32.77 -16.33
C MET A 163 24.33 -33.99 -16.37
N THR A 164 24.03 -34.52 -17.51
CA THR A 164 23.43 -35.84 -17.66
C THR A 164 24.45 -36.88 -17.16
N PRO A 165 24.08 -37.76 -16.19
CA PRO A 165 24.97 -38.85 -15.80
C PRO A 165 25.12 -39.79 -16.99
N THR A 166 26.37 -40.05 -17.38
CA THR A 166 26.77 -41.09 -18.32
C THR A 166 26.61 -42.48 -17.74
#